data_f3a2ded1718d4933a8d23fadec128b2c
#
_entry.id   f3a2ded1718d4933a8d23fadec128b2c
#
_cell.length_a   1.000
_cell.length_b   1.000
_cell.length_c   1.000
_cell.angle_alpha   90.00
_cell.angle_beta   90.00
_cell.angle_gamma   90.00
#
_symmetry.space_group_name_H-M   'P 1'
#
loop_
_entity.id
_entity.type
_entity.pdbx_description
1 polymer ?
#
loop_
_entity_poly.entity_id
_entity_poly.type
_entity_poly.pdbx_seq_one_letter_code
_entity_poly.pdbx_strand_id
1 'polypeptide(L)'
;IGAAIVGIGTSMPELVVSFFGALKGNADVAIGNVVGSNIFNVLGILGMTAICFPIAIDKKNMTFEIPFCIVVSVLVTLLALNFFNGTPATISRIDGLILILLFFGYMYYSFVRDKKNAQQAPVEANEPILSLWKSILKVVGGLALLIVSCDFFVDSAVSIAKSWGVSDAIISLTLIACGTSLPELAASVVAAFKKNTQLALGNIVGSNIFNILLILGLSSQVMPLTSAGITVVDYGVMIGAAIVPLLFG
;
A
#
# COMPACT_ATOMS: atom_id res chain seq x y z
N ILE A 1 8.56 -5.58 -11.51
CA ILE A 1 7.27 -5.38 -12.21
C ILE A 1 6.16 -6.21 -11.55
N GLY A 2 6.35 -7.54 -11.33
CA GLY A 2 5.31 -8.39 -10.75
C GLY A 2 4.84 -7.92 -9.37
N ALA A 3 5.77 -7.61 -8.46
CA ALA A 3 5.44 -7.09 -7.12
C ALA A 3 4.67 -5.75 -7.19
N ALA A 4 5.07 -4.84 -8.08
CA ALA A 4 4.38 -3.56 -8.26
C ALA A 4 2.95 -3.75 -8.79
N ILE A 5 2.74 -4.65 -9.75
CA ILE A 5 1.39 -4.96 -10.28
C ILE A 5 0.51 -5.57 -9.19
N VAL A 6 1.04 -6.50 -8.40
CA VAL A 6 0.30 -7.09 -7.28
C VAL A 6 -0.03 -6.02 -6.25
N GLY A 7 0.94 -5.20 -5.84
CA GLY A 7 0.72 -4.11 -4.87
C GLY A 7 -0.33 -3.09 -5.34
N ILE A 8 -0.31 -2.68 -6.61
CA ILE A 8 -1.36 -1.82 -7.19
C ILE A 8 -2.73 -2.50 -7.12
N GLY A 9 -2.78 -3.80 -7.47
CA GLY A 9 -4.04 -4.54 -7.51
C GLY A 9 -4.63 -4.78 -6.13
N THR A 10 -3.83 -5.12 -5.15
CA THR A 10 -4.28 -5.35 -3.77
C THR A 10 -4.69 -4.06 -3.07
N SER A 11 -4.09 -2.91 -3.42
CA SER A 11 -4.45 -1.59 -2.87
C SER A 11 -5.63 -0.91 -3.59
N MET A 12 -6.36 -1.62 -4.45
CA MET A 12 -7.58 -1.07 -5.07
C MET A 12 -8.68 -0.73 -4.04
N PRO A 13 -8.93 -1.53 -2.98
CA PRO A 13 -9.89 -1.15 -1.94
C PRO A 13 -9.52 0.17 -1.25
N GLU A 14 -8.24 0.37 -0.92
CA GLU A 14 -7.75 1.62 -0.35
C GLU A 14 -7.99 2.82 -1.27
N LEU A 15 -7.76 2.65 -2.58
CA LEU A 15 -8.06 3.69 -3.57
C LEU A 15 -9.55 4.03 -3.56
N VAL A 16 -10.42 3.04 -3.58
CA VAL A 16 -11.87 3.23 -3.56
C VAL A 16 -12.28 3.98 -2.30
N VAL A 17 -11.88 3.51 -1.12
CA VAL A 17 -12.25 4.13 0.17
C VAL A 17 -11.76 5.58 0.24
N SER A 18 -10.49 5.84 -0.09
CA SER A 18 -9.92 7.19 0.00
C SER A 18 -10.50 8.14 -1.04
N PHE A 19 -10.66 7.70 -2.28
CA PHE A 19 -11.20 8.51 -3.37
C PHE A 19 -12.68 8.86 -3.12
N PHE A 20 -13.51 7.90 -2.73
CA PHE A 20 -14.91 8.15 -2.38
C PHE A 20 -15.05 8.92 -1.06
N GLY A 21 -14.13 8.74 -0.10
CA GLY A 21 -14.03 9.58 1.09
C GLY A 21 -13.86 11.05 0.71
N ALA A 22 -12.91 11.34 -0.18
CA ALA A 22 -12.69 12.69 -0.72
C ALA A 22 -13.91 13.21 -1.49
N LEU A 23 -14.55 12.38 -2.35
CA LEU A 23 -15.78 12.78 -3.07
C LEU A 23 -16.94 13.17 -2.12
N LYS A 24 -17.01 12.52 -0.96
CA LYS A 24 -18.01 12.84 0.09
C LYS A 24 -17.60 14.01 0.99
N GLY A 25 -16.49 14.68 0.71
CA GLY A 25 -15.99 15.80 1.51
C GLY A 25 -15.31 15.40 2.81
N ASN A 26 -14.92 14.13 2.98
CA ASN A 26 -14.30 13.63 4.20
C ASN A 26 -12.80 13.37 3.97
N ALA A 27 -11.99 14.41 4.22
CA ALA A 27 -10.53 14.33 4.08
C ALA A 27 -9.89 13.40 5.12
N ASP A 28 -10.43 13.32 6.34
CA ASP A 28 -9.91 12.45 7.40
C ASP A 28 -10.01 10.97 7.01
N VAL A 29 -11.08 10.57 6.33
CA VAL A 29 -11.20 9.20 5.79
C VAL A 29 -10.15 8.95 4.72
N ALA A 30 -9.94 9.91 3.80
CA ALA A 30 -8.98 9.74 2.71
C ALA A 30 -7.53 9.62 3.22
N ILE A 31 -7.11 10.53 4.11
CA ILE A 31 -5.75 10.54 4.67
C ILE A 31 -5.58 9.40 5.67
N GLY A 32 -6.54 9.22 6.59
CA GLY A 32 -6.48 8.22 7.64
C GLY A 32 -6.40 6.81 7.11
N ASN A 33 -7.15 6.50 6.05
CA ASN A 33 -7.06 5.20 5.38
C ASN A 33 -5.64 4.96 4.82
N VAL A 34 -5.03 5.94 4.14
CA VAL A 34 -3.68 5.78 3.58
C VAL A 34 -2.62 5.68 4.67
N VAL A 35 -2.64 6.57 5.66
CA VAL A 35 -1.68 6.54 6.78
C VAL A 35 -1.83 5.23 7.58
N GLY A 36 -3.06 4.85 7.90
CA GLY A 36 -3.37 3.62 8.65
C GLY A 36 -2.94 2.36 7.89
N SER A 37 -3.29 2.25 6.61
CA SER A 37 -2.88 1.11 5.77
C SER A 37 -1.36 1.01 5.66
N ASN A 38 -0.66 2.13 5.52
CA ASN A 38 0.81 2.11 5.42
C ASN A 38 1.47 1.64 6.72
N ILE A 39 0.95 2.07 7.88
CA ILE A 39 1.40 1.56 9.18
C ILE A 39 1.10 0.07 9.32
N PHE A 40 -0.13 -0.35 8.99
CA PHE A 40 -0.56 -1.74 9.11
C PHE A 40 0.19 -2.65 8.13
N ASN A 41 0.46 -2.21 6.92
CA ASN A 41 1.24 -2.98 5.96
C ASN A 41 2.64 -3.34 6.48
N VAL A 42 3.31 -2.42 7.16
CA VAL A 42 4.65 -2.70 7.70
C VAL A 42 4.57 -3.40 9.05
N LEU A 43 3.92 -2.81 10.04
CA LEU A 43 3.94 -3.35 11.41
C LEU A 43 3.06 -4.60 11.55
N GLY A 44 1.90 -4.62 10.90
CA GLY A 44 0.98 -5.74 10.90
C GLY A 44 1.40 -6.82 9.90
N ILE A 45 1.31 -6.53 8.61
CA ILE A 45 1.46 -7.55 7.56
C ILE A 45 2.90 -8.05 7.44
N LEU A 46 3.88 -7.14 7.31
CA LEU A 46 5.28 -7.54 7.23
C LEU A 46 5.72 -8.22 8.53
N GLY A 47 5.29 -7.69 9.70
CA GLY A 47 5.58 -8.29 11.01
C GLY A 47 5.03 -9.71 11.12
N MET A 48 3.76 -9.95 10.81
CA MET A 48 3.15 -11.29 10.82
C MET A 48 3.84 -12.22 9.81
N THR A 49 4.14 -11.71 8.61
CA THR A 49 4.82 -12.50 7.59
C THR A 49 6.23 -12.90 8.05
N ALA A 50 6.96 -12.00 8.68
CA ALA A 50 8.32 -12.27 9.20
C ALA A 50 8.34 -13.26 10.36
N ILE A 51 7.30 -13.29 11.20
CA ILE A 51 7.13 -14.29 12.27
C ILE A 51 6.93 -15.68 11.67
N CYS A 52 6.14 -15.78 10.59
CA CYS A 52 5.86 -17.05 9.94
C CYS A 52 7.04 -17.54 9.09
N PHE A 53 7.73 -16.64 8.40
CA PHE A 53 8.81 -16.95 7.46
C PHE A 53 9.91 -15.88 7.51
N PRO A 54 11.19 -16.29 7.62
CA PRO A 54 12.31 -15.36 7.51
C PRO A 54 12.25 -14.61 6.18
N ILE A 55 12.17 -13.28 6.22
CA ILE A 55 12.14 -12.44 5.03
C ILE A 55 13.56 -11.97 4.74
N ALA A 56 14.16 -12.49 3.67
CA ALA A 56 15.42 -11.97 3.17
C ALA A 56 15.15 -10.69 2.37
N ILE A 57 15.76 -9.59 2.78
CA ILE A 57 15.67 -8.32 2.05
C ILE A 57 16.77 -8.30 0.98
N ASP A 58 16.36 -8.22 -0.27
CA ASP A 58 17.30 -8.19 -1.38
C ASP A 58 17.93 -6.78 -1.54
N LYS A 59 19.07 -6.75 -2.26
CA LYS A 59 19.80 -5.51 -2.48
C LYS A 59 18.95 -4.42 -3.19
N LYS A 60 17.98 -4.80 -4.02
CA LYS A 60 17.08 -3.86 -4.70
C LYS A 60 16.18 -3.16 -3.71
N ASN A 61 15.51 -3.91 -2.84
CA ASN A 61 14.62 -3.37 -1.83
C ASN A 61 15.40 -2.50 -0.84
N MET A 62 16.58 -2.94 -0.40
CA MET A 62 17.43 -2.21 0.53
C MET A 62 17.94 -0.87 -0.03
N THR A 63 18.33 -0.84 -1.31
CA THR A 63 19.01 0.34 -1.89
C THR A 63 18.06 1.32 -2.56
N PHE A 64 16.83 0.94 -2.87
CA PHE A 64 15.92 1.81 -3.61
C PHE A 64 14.49 1.79 -3.07
N GLU A 65 13.81 0.64 -3.00
CA GLU A 65 12.38 0.59 -2.70
C GLU A 65 12.08 1.10 -1.28
N ILE A 66 12.79 0.59 -0.27
CA ILE A 66 12.60 1.01 1.13
C ILE A 66 13.03 2.48 1.34
N PRO A 67 14.24 2.92 0.91
CA PRO A 67 14.61 4.33 1.01
C PRO A 67 13.64 5.26 0.28
N PHE A 68 13.15 4.89 -0.90
CA PHE A 68 12.17 5.67 -1.62
C PHE A 68 10.83 5.76 -0.87
N CYS A 69 10.36 4.65 -0.28
CA CYS A 69 9.18 4.64 0.58
C CYS A 69 9.33 5.58 1.78
N ILE A 70 10.50 5.59 2.43
CA ILE A 70 10.79 6.53 3.52
C ILE A 70 10.74 7.98 3.03
N VAL A 71 11.40 8.28 1.90
CA VAL A 71 11.43 9.63 1.32
C VAL A 71 10.03 10.13 1.01
N VAL A 72 9.18 9.31 0.38
CA VAL A 72 7.80 9.73 0.06
C VAL A 72 6.92 9.85 1.31
N SER A 73 7.16 9.05 2.34
CA SER A 73 6.49 9.18 3.63
C SER A 73 6.84 10.49 4.34
N VAL A 74 8.11 10.88 4.31
CA VAL A 74 8.58 12.18 4.82
C VAL A 74 7.99 13.31 3.98
N LEU A 75 8.05 13.19 2.65
CA LEU A 75 7.52 14.20 1.74
C LEU A 75 6.03 14.48 2.00
N VAL A 76 5.20 13.45 2.03
CA VAL A 76 3.75 13.64 2.28
C VAL A 76 3.50 14.23 3.66
N THR A 77 4.29 13.86 4.66
CA THR A 77 4.19 14.44 6.01
C THR A 77 4.48 15.95 5.98
N LEU A 78 5.54 16.37 5.30
CA LEU A 78 5.89 17.79 5.17
C LEU A 78 4.81 18.57 4.41
N LEU A 79 4.24 17.99 3.36
CA LEU A 79 3.13 18.58 2.60
C LEU A 79 1.86 18.65 3.47
N ALA A 80 1.51 17.55 4.12
CA ALA A 80 0.29 17.47 4.94
C ALA A 80 0.32 18.41 6.13
N LEU A 81 1.47 18.57 6.79
CA LEU A 81 1.64 19.47 7.93
C LEU A 81 1.81 20.95 7.53
N ASN A 82 1.93 21.22 6.22
CA ASN A 82 2.12 22.55 5.65
C ASN A 82 3.24 23.34 6.36
N PHE A 83 4.35 22.64 6.61
CA PHE A 83 5.45 23.10 7.47
C PHE A 83 6.05 24.45 7.02
N PHE A 84 5.84 24.79 5.74
CA PHE A 84 6.43 25.98 5.12
C PHE A 84 5.51 27.22 5.11
N ASN A 85 4.18 27.07 5.28
CA ASN A 85 3.23 28.16 5.02
C ASN A 85 2.38 28.59 6.22
N GLY A 86 2.44 27.89 7.39
CA GLY A 86 1.69 28.27 8.61
C GLY A 86 0.15 28.24 8.48
N THR A 87 -0.37 27.67 7.39
CA THR A 87 -1.81 27.45 7.15
C THR A 87 -2.27 26.09 7.72
N PRO A 88 -3.55 25.81 7.85
CA PRO A 88 -4.03 24.50 8.29
C PRO A 88 -3.41 23.37 7.45
N ALA A 89 -3.03 22.29 8.12
CA ALA A 89 -2.47 21.08 7.51
C ALA A 89 -3.34 20.60 6.33
N THR A 90 -2.86 20.80 5.09
CA THR A 90 -3.67 20.55 3.89
C THR A 90 -2.78 20.06 2.75
N ILE A 91 -3.08 18.89 2.19
CA ILE A 91 -2.51 18.47 0.91
C ILE A 91 -3.33 19.15 -0.19
N SER A 92 -2.73 20.12 -0.85
CA SER A 92 -3.37 20.88 -1.94
C SER A 92 -3.46 20.06 -3.22
N ARG A 93 -4.22 20.56 -4.21
CA ARG A 93 -4.25 19.94 -5.56
C ARG A 93 -2.89 19.97 -6.25
N ILE A 94 -2.07 21.01 -6.01
CA ILE A 94 -0.72 21.09 -6.57
C ILE A 94 0.16 20.01 -5.95
N ASP A 95 0.12 19.84 -4.62
CA ASP A 95 0.83 18.77 -3.92
C ASP A 95 0.45 17.40 -4.48
N GLY A 96 -0.85 17.17 -4.66
CA GLY A 96 -1.34 15.93 -5.26
C GLY A 96 -0.89 15.71 -6.69
N LEU A 97 -0.80 16.76 -7.50
CA LEU A 97 -0.24 16.64 -8.85
C LEU A 97 1.25 16.25 -8.81
N ILE A 98 2.01 16.83 -7.88
CA ILE A 98 3.41 16.45 -7.64
C ILE A 98 3.50 14.98 -7.26
N LEU A 99 2.65 14.51 -6.34
CA LEU A 99 2.63 13.09 -5.94
C LEU A 99 2.32 12.16 -7.13
N ILE A 100 1.35 12.50 -7.96
CA ILE A 100 1.00 11.74 -9.18
C ILE A 100 2.18 11.70 -10.17
N LEU A 101 2.84 12.83 -10.39
CA LEU A 101 4.02 12.87 -11.28
C LEU A 101 5.16 12.03 -10.74
N LEU A 102 5.41 12.08 -9.43
CA LEU A 102 6.40 11.22 -8.76
C LEU A 102 6.04 9.74 -8.90
N PHE A 103 4.74 9.38 -8.81
CA PHE A 103 4.28 8.01 -9.03
C PHE A 103 4.64 7.51 -10.44
N PHE A 104 4.34 8.28 -11.48
CA PHE A 104 4.68 7.89 -12.84
C PHE A 104 6.20 7.83 -13.06
N GLY A 105 6.95 8.75 -12.47
CA GLY A 105 8.42 8.72 -12.46
C GLY A 105 8.96 7.44 -11.80
N TYR A 106 8.44 7.08 -10.64
CA TYR A 106 8.77 5.83 -9.95
C TYR A 106 8.45 4.59 -10.79
N MET A 107 7.25 4.54 -11.37
CA MET A 107 6.83 3.42 -12.23
C MET A 107 7.73 3.27 -13.46
N TYR A 108 8.05 4.38 -14.12
CA TYR A 108 8.97 4.38 -15.27
C TYR A 108 10.37 3.88 -14.88
N TYR A 109 10.92 4.42 -13.79
CA TYR A 109 12.24 4.00 -13.29
C TYR A 109 12.26 2.52 -12.91
N SER A 110 11.25 2.05 -12.19
CA SER A 110 11.12 0.65 -11.77
C SER A 110 11.03 -0.27 -12.99
N PHE A 111 10.26 0.13 -14.00
CA PHE A 111 10.12 -0.62 -15.26
C PHE A 111 11.44 -0.74 -16.03
N VAL A 112 12.14 0.39 -16.20
CA VAL A 112 13.44 0.41 -16.92
C VAL A 112 14.48 -0.43 -16.19
N ARG A 113 14.53 -0.32 -14.86
CA ARG A 113 15.47 -1.08 -14.03
C ARG A 113 15.20 -2.58 -14.09
N ASP A 114 13.93 -2.98 -13.95
CA ASP A 114 13.55 -4.40 -14.00
C ASP A 114 13.83 -5.02 -15.39
N LYS A 115 13.63 -4.25 -16.46
CA LYS A 115 13.97 -4.69 -17.81
C LYS A 115 15.48 -4.94 -17.98
N LYS A 116 16.34 -4.07 -17.43
CA LYS A 116 17.79 -4.29 -17.42
C LYS A 116 18.20 -5.53 -16.66
N ASN A 117 17.61 -5.74 -15.47
CA ASN A 117 17.91 -6.89 -14.63
C ASN A 117 17.44 -8.21 -15.30
N ALA A 118 16.29 -8.20 -15.94
CA ALA A 118 15.78 -9.37 -16.68
C ALA A 118 16.67 -9.77 -17.87
N GLN A 119 17.35 -8.82 -18.51
CA GLN A 119 18.29 -9.10 -19.59
C GLN A 119 19.62 -9.70 -19.10
N GLN A 120 19.96 -9.52 -17.82
CA GLN A 120 21.18 -10.02 -17.20
C GLN A 120 20.97 -11.34 -16.44
N ALA A 121 19.72 -11.74 -16.20
CA ALA A 121 19.40 -13.00 -15.54
C ALA A 121 19.62 -14.18 -16.52
N PRO A 122 20.23 -15.29 -16.06
CA PRO A 122 20.27 -16.52 -16.85
C PRO A 122 18.85 -16.93 -17.24
N VAL A 123 18.63 -17.24 -18.48
CA VAL A 123 17.35 -17.79 -18.96
C VAL A 123 17.21 -19.18 -18.34
N GLU A 124 16.43 -19.30 -17.28
CA GLU A 124 15.99 -20.61 -16.81
C GLU A 124 15.03 -21.19 -17.85
N ALA A 125 15.55 -22.15 -18.64
CA ALA A 125 15.02 -22.62 -19.93
C ALA A 125 13.77 -23.51 -19.82
N ASN A 126 13.05 -23.59 -18.69
CA ASN A 126 12.04 -24.63 -18.49
C ASN A 126 10.65 -24.16 -18.01
N GLU A 127 10.37 -22.87 -17.91
CA GLU A 127 9.00 -22.46 -17.65
C GLU A 127 8.23 -22.24 -18.96
N PRO A 128 7.03 -22.85 -19.15
CA PRO A 128 6.23 -22.61 -20.33
C PRO A 128 5.82 -21.12 -20.38
N ILE A 129 6.27 -20.43 -21.43
CA ILE A 129 5.90 -19.02 -21.66
C ILE A 129 4.39 -18.98 -21.88
N LEU A 130 3.66 -18.54 -20.87
CA LEU A 130 2.23 -18.31 -20.98
C LEU A 130 1.97 -17.18 -21.96
N SER A 131 0.96 -17.33 -22.82
CA SER A 131 0.47 -16.24 -23.66
C SER A 131 0.13 -15.03 -22.79
N LEU A 132 0.49 -13.82 -23.24
CA LEU A 132 0.26 -12.56 -22.55
C LEU A 132 -1.20 -12.44 -22.05
N TRP A 133 -2.17 -12.81 -22.91
CA TRP A 133 -3.59 -12.78 -22.58
C TRP A 133 -3.95 -13.72 -21.42
N LYS A 134 -3.40 -14.93 -21.40
CA LYS A 134 -3.62 -15.89 -20.31
C LYS A 134 -3.00 -15.39 -18.99
N SER A 135 -1.85 -14.71 -19.08
CA SER A 135 -1.21 -14.11 -17.89
C SER A 135 -2.04 -12.96 -17.35
N ILE A 136 -2.53 -12.06 -18.20
CA ILE A 136 -3.43 -10.96 -17.80
C ILE A 136 -4.69 -11.52 -17.16
N LEU A 137 -5.34 -12.50 -17.77
CA LEU A 137 -6.56 -13.10 -17.25
C LEU A 137 -6.35 -13.74 -15.86
N LYS A 138 -5.22 -14.44 -15.66
CA LYS A 138 -4.87 -15.02 -14.35
C LYS A 138 -4.63 -13.96 -13.29
N VAL A 139 -3.91 -12.88 -13.63
CA VAL A 139 -3.63 -11.80 -12.68
C VAL A 139 -4.92 -11.05 -12.33
N VAL A 140 -5.66 -10.58 -13.33
CA VAL A 140 -6.90 -9.81 -13.10
C VAL A 140 -7.96 -10.68 -12.41
N GLY A 141 -8.16 -11.91 -12.86
CA GLY A 141 -9.12 -12.84 -12.25
C GLY A 141 -8.72 -13.22 -10.83
N GLY A 142 -7.44 -13.45 -10.56
CA GLY A 142 -6.92 -13.75 -9.22
C GLY A 142 -7.08 -12.57 -8.27
N LEU A 143 -6.77 -11.35 -8.71
CA LEU A 143 -6.97 -10.13 -7.91
C LEU A 143 -8.45 -9.87 -7.63
N ALA A 144 -9.31 -9.98 -8.63
CA ALA A 144 -10.76 -9.82 -8.44
C ALA A 144 -11.31 -10.84 -7.43
N LEU A 145 -10.93 -12.11 -7.57
CA LEU A 145 -11.34 -13.16 -6.63
C LEU A 145 -10.82 -12.90 -5.22
N LEU A 146 -9.57 -12.44 -5.08
CA LEU A 146 -8.96 -12.08 -3.80
C LEU A 146 -9.74 -10.96 -3.12
N ILE A 147 -10.01 -9.85 -3.83
CA ILE A 147 -10.76 -8.70 -3.29
C ILE A 147 -12.15 -9.14 -2.84
N VAL A 148 -12.91 -9.82 -3.70
CA VAL A 148 -14.26 -10.31 -3.37
C VAL A 148 -14.25 -11.25 -2.17
N SER A 149 -13.25 -12.14 -2.08
CA SER A 149 -13.11 -13.06 -0.93
C SER A 149 -12.80 -12.31 0.37
N CYS A 150 -11.98 -11.27 0.32
CA CYS A 150 -11.67 -10.43 1.49
C CYS A 150 -12.91 -9.65 1.94
N ASP A 151 -13.70 -9.08 1.02
CA ASP A 151 -14.95 -8.37 1.35
C ASP A 151 -15.93 -9.33 2.06
N PHE A 152 -16.15 -10.52 1.53
CA PHE A 152 -16.98 -11.53 2.19
C PHE A 152 -16.47 -11.92 3.58
N PHE A 153 -15.15 -12.01 3.75
CA PHE A 153 -14.54 -12.30 5.05
C PHE A 153 -14.82 -11.17 6.05
N VAL A 154 -14.63 -9.91 5.64
CA VAL A 154 -14.87 -8.73 6.50
C VAL A 154 -16.34 -8.66 6.88
N ASP A 155 -17.27 -8.78 5.93
CA ASP A 155 -18.71 -8.73 6.17
C ASP A 155 -19.15 -9.84 7.15
N SER A 156 -18.59 -11.03 6.99
CA SER A 156 -18.86 -12.14 7.89
C SER A 156 -18.33 -11.88 9.30
N ALA A 157 -17.10 -11.38 9.41
CA ALA A 157 -16.48 -11.03 10.68
C ALA A 157 -17.26 -9.90 11.41
N VAL A 158 -17.70 -8.88 10.68
CA VAL A 158 -18.56 -7.79 11.19
C VAL A 158 -19.88 -8.35 11.71
N SER A 159 -20.52 -9.24 10.94
CA SER A 159 -21.79 -9.87 11.31
C SER A 159 -21.66 -10.67 12.61
N ILE A 160 -20.59 -11.47 12.75
CA ILE A 160 -20.28 -12.24 13.96
C ILE A 160 -20.02 -11.30 15.15
N ALA A 161 -19.17 -10.27 14.97
CA ALA A 161 -18.86 -9.32 16.03
C ALA A 161 -20.12 -8.60 16.54
N LYS A 162 -21.01 -8.20 15.64
CA LYS A 162 -22.33 -7.62 16.01
C LYS A 162 -23.18 -8.60 16.81
N SER A 163 -23.20 -9.88 16.43
CA SER A 163 -23.96 -10.92 17.15
C SER A 163 -23.44 -11.13 18.57
N TRP A 164 -22.16 -10.84 18.82
CA TRP A 164 -21.54 -10.88 20.16
C TRP A 164 -21.70 -9.56 20.94
N GLY A 165 -22.41 -8.56 20.39
CA GLY A 165 -22.68 -7.28 21.04
C GLY A 165 -21.50 -6.31 21.00
N VAL A 166 -20.51 -6.52 20.10
CA VAL A 166 -19.41 -5.56 19.89
C VAL A 166 -19.99 -4.28 19.27
N SER A 167 -19.61 -3.13 19.80
CA SER A 167 -20.10 -1.83 19.31
C SER A 167 -19.62 -1.53 17.88
N ASP A 168 -20.47 -0.82 17.11
CA ASP A 168 -20.12 -0.41 15.74
C ASP A 168 -18.84 0.43 15.67
N ALA A 169 -18.53 1.20 16.74
CA ALA A 169 -17.30 1.97 16.83
C ALA A 169 -16.05 1.07 16.85
N ILE A 170 -16.07 0.01 17.69
CA ILE A 170 -14.95 -0.95 17.76
C ILE A 170 -14.82 -1.70 16.44
N ILE A 171 -15.94 -2.13 15.85
CA ILE A 171 -15.96 -2.82 14.55
C ILE A 171 -15.33 -1.93 13.48
N SER A 172 -15.71 -0.66 13.41
CA SER A 172 -15.17 0.29 12.43
C SER A 172 -13.69 0.55 12.61
N LEU A 173 -13.24 0.73 13.86
CA LEU A 173 -11.84 1.01 14.19
C LEU A 173 -10.91 -0.19 13.97
N THR A 174 -11.44 -1.41 14.00
CA THR A 174 -10.62 -2.63 13.88
C THR A 174 -10.88 -3.38 12.59
N LEU A 175 -12.05 -4.00 12.44
CA LEU A 175 -12.35 -4.91 11.34
C LEU A 175 -12.44 -4.19 9.99
N ILE A 176 -13.08 -3.02 9.93
CA ILE A 176 -13.23 -2.28 8.67
C ILE A 176 -11.92 -1.59 8.32
N ALA A 177 -11.23 -0.98 9.30
CA ALA A 177 -9.97 -0.30 9.05
C ALA A 177 -8.84 -1.24 8.59
N CYS A 178 -8.80 -2.48 9.11
CA CYS A 178 -7.85 -3.49 8.66
C CYS A 178 -8.32 -4.22 7.39
N GLY A 179 -9.63 -4.17 7.12
CA GLY A 179 -10.27 -4.96 6.05
C GLY A 179 -9.78 -4.63 4.65
N THR A 180 -9.54 -3.34 4.39
CA THR A 180 -9.01 -2.89 3.08
C THR A 180 -7.64 -3.47 2.79
N SER A 181 -6.81 -3.68 3.81
CA SER A 181 -5.46 -4.25 3.67
C SER A 181 -5.38 -5.78 3.78
N LEU A 182 -6.53 -6.48 3.86
CA LEU A 182 -6.54 -7.95 3.83
C LEU A 182 -6.03 -8.55 2.51
N PRO A 183 -6.30 -7.97 1.34
CA PRO A 183 -5.71 -8.44 0.09
C PRO A 183 -4.18 -8.42 0.11
N GLU A 184 -3.58 -7.36 0.66
CA GLU A 184 -2.14 -7.25 0.86
C GLU A 184 -1.61 -8.34 1.80
N LEU A 185 -2.30 -8.57 2.92
CA LEU A 185 -1.95 -9.62 3.88
C LEU A 185 -1.98 -10.99 3.19
N ALA A 186 -3.08 -11.33 2.53
CA ALA A 186 -3.23 -12.62 1.85
C ALA A 186 -2.16 -12.82 0.76
N ALA A 187 -1.92 -11.82 -0.09
CA ALA A 187 -0.92 -11.89 -1.15
C ALA A 187 0.50 -12.06 -0.57
N SER A 188 0.84 -11.29 0.48
CA SER A 188 2.18 -11.34 1.09
C SER A 188 2.43 -12.64 1.83
N VAL A 189 1.45 -13.14 2.58
CA VAL A 189 1.54 -14.42 3.28
C VAL A 189 1.67 -15.58 2.28
N VAL A 190 0.86 -15.62 1.24
CA VAL A 190 0.95 -16.65 0.19
C VAL A 190 2.31 -16.60 -0.53
N ALA A 191 2.83 -15.41 -0.82
CA ALA A 191 4.15 -15.24 -1.43
C ALA A 191 5.25 -15.80 -0.50
N ALA A 192 5.17 -15.53 0.80
CA ALA A 192 6.12 -16.04 1.79
C ALA A 192 6.04 -17.57 1.93
N PHE A 193 4.84 -18.15 1.97
CA PHE A 193 4.64 -19.61 1.94
C PHE A 193 5.29 -20.26 0.71
N LYS A 194 5.23 -19.59 -0.44
CA LYS A 194 5.91 -20.02 -1.68
C LYS A 194 7.40 -19.70 -1.69
N LYS A 195 7.98 -19.28 -0.56
CA LYS A 195 9.40 -18.87 -0.42
C LYS A 195 9.79 -17.71 -1.34
N ASN A 196 8.82 -16.95 -1.82
CA ASN A 196 9.05 -15.75 -2.62
C ASN A 196 8.97 -14.51 -1.74
N THR A 197 9.96 -14.36 -0.86
CA THR A 197 10.03 -13.26 0.10
C THR A 197 10.21 -11.90 -0.57
N GLN A 198 10.83 -11.87 -1.75
CA GLN A 198 10.97 -10.64 -2.56
C GLN A 198 9.60 -10.13 -3.03
N LEU A 199 8.70 -11.04 -3.45
CA LEU A 199 7.35 -10.66 -3.83
C LEU A 199 6.55 -10.16 -2.62
N ALA A 200 6.68 -10.83 -1.47
CA ALA A 200 6.00 -10.41 -0.23
C ALA A 200 6.42 -9.00 0.21
N LEU A 201 7.72 -8.75 0.31
CA LEU A 201 8.26 -7.43 0.69
C LEU A 201 7.95 -6.36 -0.37
N GLY A 202 8.15 -6.70 -1.65
CA GLY A 202 7.87 -5.78 -2.75
C GLY A 202 6.39 -5.42 -2.87
N ASN A 203 5.46 -6.34 -2.53
CA ASN A 203 4.03 -6.06 -2.44
C ASN A 203 3.77 -5.00 -1.36
N ILE A 204 4.27 -5.20 -0.14
CA ILE A 204 4.05 -4.31 1.01
C ILE A 204 4.63 -2.91 0.75
N VAL A 205 5.91 -2.83 0.36
CA VAL A 205 6.57 -1.54 0.10
C VAL A 205 5.95 -0.85 -1.12
N GLY A 206 5.62 -1.62 -2.17
CA GLY A 206 4.95 -1.11 -3.37
C GLY A 206 3.56 -0.56 -3.08
N SER A 207 2.76 -1.25 -2.26
CA SER A 207 1.45 -0.75 -1.79
C SER A 207 1.59 0.55 -1.01
N ASN A 208 2.58 0.67 -0.12
CA ASN A 208 2.81 1.90 0.63
C ASN A 208 3.16 3.08 -0.28
N ILE A 209 4.04 2.87 -1.26
CA ILE A 209 4.40 3.90 -2.26
C ILE A 209 3.16 4.29 -3.09
N PHE A 210 2.38 3.29 -3.54
CA PHE A 210 1.14 3.50 -4.30
C PHE A 210 0.12 4.31 -3.49
N ASN A 211 -0.09 3.94 -2.23
CA ASN A 211 -1.02 4.60 -1.34
C ASN A 211 -0.66 6.08 -1.15
N ILE A 212 0.60 6.39 -0.90
CA ILE A 212 1.07 7.76 -0.71
C ILE A 212 1.00 8.56 -2.03
N LEU A 213 1.58 8.03 -3.10
CA LEU A 213 1.78 8.81 -4.31
C LEU A 213 0.51 8.89 -5.17
N LEU A 214 -0.16 7.77 -5.41
CA LEU A 214 -1.30 7.77 -6.31
C LEU A 214 -2.61 7.99 -5.57
N ILE A 215 -2.87 7.30 -4.46
CA ILE A 215 -4.16 7.43 -3.79
C ILE A 215 -4.35 8.83 -3.20
N LEU A 216 -3.39 9.34 -2.42
CA LEU A 216 -3.49 10.73 -1.93
C LEU A 216 -3.42 11.74 -3.08
N GLY A 217 -2.57 11.47 -4.07
CA GLY A 217 -2.47 12.30 -5.26
C GLY A 217 -3.82 12.47 -5.97
N LEU A 218 -4.51 11.37 -6.27
CA LEU A 218 -5.82 11.40 -6.93
C LEU A 218 -6.91 11.97 -6.02
N SER A 219 -6.93 11.59 -4.75
CA SER A 219 -7.92 12.09 -3.78
C SER A 219 -7.84 13.60 -3.61
N SER A 220 -6.62 14.17 -3.61
CA SER A 220 -6.42 15.62 -3.51
C SER A 220 -6.83 16.39 -4.77
N GLN A 221 -6.93 15.73 -5.95
CA GLN A 221 -7.49 16.38 -7.15
C GLN A 221 -9.01 16.58 -7.02
N VAL A 222 -9.70 15.68 -6.32
CA VAL A 222 -11.13 15.80 -6.04
C VAL A 222 -11.37 17.00 -5.13
N MET A 223 -10.69 17.06 -3.99
CA MET A 223 -10.73 18.18 -3.05
C MET A 223 -9.38 18.32 -2.32
N PRO A 224 -8.98 19.52 -1.92
CA PRO A 224 -7.85 19.69 -1.01
C PRO A 224 -8.10 18.89 0.29
N LEU A 225 -7.11 18.07 0.68
CA LEU A 225 -7.26 17.19 1.82
C LEU A 225 -6.77 17.89 3.08
N THR A 226 -7.67 18.56 3.80
CA THR A 226 -7.41 19.17 5.08
C THR A 226 -7.81 18.19 6.18
N SER A 227 -6.84 17.67 6.93
CA SER A 227 -7.10 16.72 8.01
C SER A 227 -7.08 17.42 9.36
N ALA A 228 -8.12 17.20 10.16
CA ALA A 228 -8.18 17.61 11.56
C ALA A 228 -7.95 16.44 12.52
N GLY A 229 -8.21 15.20 12.07
CA GLY A 229 -8.13 13.98 12.87
C GLY A 229 -6.76 13.29 12.84
N ILE A 230 -5.95 13.52 11.81
CA ILE A 230 -4.64 12.88 11.69
C ILE A 230 -3.56 13.83 12.25
N THR A 231 -2.81 13.34 13.22
CA THR A 231 -1.86 14.12 13.99
C THR A 231 -0.41 13.93 13.50
N VAL A 232 0.49 14.79 13.98
CA VAL A 232 1.94 14.65 13.74
C VAL A 232 2.46 13.28 14.23
N VAL A 233 1.84 12.73 15.29
CA VAL A 233 2.21 11.42 15.83
C VAL A 233 1.90 10.31 14.84
N ASP A 234 0.74 10.36 14.17
CA ASP A 234 0.34 9.34 13.18
C ASP A 234 1.30 9.31 11.98
N TYR A 235 1.68 10.49 11.47
CA TYR A 235 2.71 10.59 10.43
C TYR A 235 4.08 10.13 10.94
N GLY A 236 4.43 10.45 12.19
CA GLY A 236 5.68 9.99 12.81
C GLY A 236 5.74 8.46 12.92
N VAL A 237 4.63 7.83 13.31
CA VAL A 237 4.51 6.36 13.34
C VAL A 237 4.61 5.77 11.94
N MET A 238 3.98 6.37 10.93
CA MET A 238 4.09 5.93 9.53
C MET A 238 5.53 5.97 9.02
N ILE A 239 6.27 7.06 9.28
CA ILE A 239 7.69 7.17 8.91
C ILE A 239 8.52 6.15 9.70
N GLY A 240 8.29 6.03 11.00
CA GLY A 240 8.97 5.04 11.84
C GLY A 240 8.75 3.61 11.33
N ALA A 241 7.52 3.27 10.98
CA ALA A 241 7.19 1.99 10.36
C ALA A 241 7.96 1.77 9.05
N ALA A 242 8.03 2.78 8.16
CA ALA A 242 8.77 2.67 6.91
C ALA A 242 10.28 2.44 7.10
N ILE A 243 10.85 2.86 8.23
CA ILE A 243 12.27 2.66 8.56
C ILE A 243 12.53 1.24 9.10
N VAL A 244 11.56 0.60 9.75
CA VAL A 244 11.73 -0.73 10.38
C VAL A 244 12.37 -1.76 9.43
N PRO A 245 11.93 -1.94 8.17
CA PRO A 245 12.56 -2.91 7.26
C PRO A 245 14.04 -2.63 6.99
N LEU A 246 14.47 -1.36 7.05
CA LEU A 246 15.88 -0.98 6.85
C LEU A 246 16.79 -1.46 8.00
N LEU A 247 16.24 -1.61 9.22
CA LEU A 247 17.01 -2.02 10.40
C LEU A 247 17.26 -3.53 10.46
N PHE A 248 16.50 -4.30 9.71
CA PHE A 248 16.54 -5.78 9.72
C PHE A 248 17.06 -6.39 8.41
N GLY A 249 17.54 -5.57 7.47
CA GLY A 249 18.13 -5.96 6.18
C GLY A 249 19.66 -5.75 6.14
#